data_e08590d2611951b43c3759c6edf6ed58
#
_entry.id   e08590d2611951b43c3759c6edf6ed58
#
_cell.length_a   1.000
_cell.length_b   1.000
_cell.length_c   1.000
_cell.angle_alpha   90.00
_cell.angle_beta   90.00
_cell.angle_gamma   90.00
#
_symmetry.space_group_name_H-M   'P 1'
#
loop_
_entity.id
_entity.type
_entity.pdbx_description
1 polymer ?
#
loop_
_entity_poly.entity_id
_entity_poly.type
_entity_poly.pdbx_seq_one_letter_code
_entity_poly.pdbx_strand_id
1 'polypeptide(L)'
;RLCEGLPFTTSAVLTCVAYINGAYQGVHHLRERIDELELARLHGVPPRRITILEDRSELYRGDSADIRRFNRLMGRTERWDGLDPAWLDTLEAQLDVSGFLTYMASQMILGNMDWPKQNVKYWRYTGPPRPEAPLDGRWRFIMGDSDLGFGANAGPDADLFATVRDAGVPVSRLFLAMMRSPELRKRFVDAGLGLLDGPLSPERCMAVLDGMAAQMAPEMDRHTARWRKPADRAQWEREVQLMRDYAQRRAVHARRQLNAYTWRR
;
A
#
# COMPACT_ATOMS: atom_id res chain seq x y z
N ARG A 1 0.86 -8.34 6.95
CA ARG A 1 1.77 -8.58 8.09
C ARG A 1 2.84 -7.50 8.23
N LEU A 2 3.61 -7.16 7.16
CA LEU A 2 4.65 -6.12 7.23
C LEU A 2 4.08 -4.72 7.47
N CYS A 3 2.90 -4.42 6.92
CA CYS A 3 2.24 -3.12 7.02
C CYS A 3 1.14 -3.07 8.10
N GLU A 4 1.02 -4.10 8.92
CA GLU A 4 0.05 -4.14 10.01
C GLU A 4 0.36 -3.07 11.06
N GLY A 5 -0.67 -2.32 11.48
CA GLY A 5 -0.50 -1.21 12.43
C GLY A 5 0.00 0.12 11.82
N LEU A 6 0.28 0.17 10.51
CA LEU A 6 0.61 1.43 9.83
C LEU A 6 -0.65 2.31 9.66
N PRO A 7 -0.50 3.64 9.45
CA PRO A 7 -1.61 4.59 9.42
C PRO A 7 -2.40 4.55 8.09
N PHE A 8 -2.66 3.37 7.58
CA PHE A 8 -3.54 3.11 6.44
C PHE A 8 -4.20 1.72 6.58
N THR A 9 -5.29 1.51 5.86
CA THR A 9 -6.03 0.24 5.97
C THR A 9 -5.30 -0.89 5.25
N THR A 10 -5.18 -2.04 5.91
CA THR A 10 -4.62 -3.29 5.35
C THR A 10 -5.61 -4.43 5.52
N SER A 11 -5.49 -5.46 4.68
CA SER A 11 -6.28 -6.69 4.75
C SER A 11 -5.56 -7.74 5.62
N ALA A 12 -6.26 -8.36 6.53
CA ALA A 12 -5.75 -9.56 7.20
C ALA A 12 -5.72 -10.75 6.23
N VAL A 13 -4.70 -11.59 6.38
CA VAL A 13 -4.46 -12.77 5.52
C VAL A 13 -4.14 -13.98 6.37
N LEU A 14 -4.84 -15.08 6.10
CA LEU A 14 -4.59 -16.39 6.66
C LEU A 14 -4.21 -17.37 5.54
N THR A 15 -3.05 -18.01 5.65
CA THR A 15 -2.68 -19.12 4.77
C THR A 15 -3.39 -20.39 5.22
N CYS A 16 -4.04 -21.09 4.31
CA CYS A 16 -4.78 -22.32 4.60
C CYS A 16 -4.63 -23.35 3.46
N VAL A 17 -5.01 -24.58 3.73
CA VAL A 17 -5.16 -25.63 2.74
C VAL A 17 -6.63 -25.78 2.43
N ALA A 18 -7.01 -25.69 1.15
CA ALA A 18 -8.39 -25.78 0.72
C ALA A 18 -8.75 -27.18 0.21
N TYR A 19 -9.98 -27.60 0.52
CA TYR A 19 -10.62 -28.79 -0.03
C TYR A 19 -12.00 -28.43 -0.56
N ILE A 20 -12.34 -28.88 -1.76
CA ILE A 20 -13.67 -28.73 -2.35
C ILE A 20 -14.22 -30.12 -2.64
N ASN A 21 -15.36 -30.47 -2.04
CA ASN A 21 -15.97 -31.80 -2.14
C ASN A 21 -15.00 -32.93 -1.82
N GLY A 22 -14.16 -32.73 -0.79
CA GLY A 22 -13.14 -33.71 -0.39
C GLY A 22 -11.88 -33.72 -1.26
N ALA A 23 -11.86 -33.03 -2.39
CA ALA A 23 -10.70 -32.95 -3.28
C ALA A 23 -9.76 -31.81 -2.83
N TYR A 24 -8.48 -32.13 -2.69
CA TYR A 24 -7.43 -31.18 -2.33
C TYR A 24 -7.27 -30.09 -3.41
N GLN A 25 -7.27 -28.82 -2.99
CA GLN A 25 -7.12 -27.67 -3.87
C GLN A 25 -5.81 -26.90 -3.66
N GLY A 26 -4.97 -27.32 -2.73
CA GLY A 26 -3.68 -26.69 -2.49
C GLY A 26 -3.68 -25.61 -1.42
N VAL A 27 -2.58 -24.88 -1.36
CA VAL A 27 -2.39 -23.74 -0.49
C VAL A 27 -3.16 -22.55 -1.05
N HIS A 28 -3.94 -21.89 -0.20
CA HIS A 28 -4.72 -20.70 -0.50
C HIS A 28 -4.49 -19.64 0.56
N HIS A 29 -4.82 -18.41 0.21
CA HIS A 29 -4.83 -17.27 1.12
C HIS A 29 -6.27 -16.79 1.31
N LEU A 30 -6.81 -17.01 2.49
CA LEU A 30 -8.08 -16.40 2.92
C LEU A 30 -7.76 -14.94 3.30
N ARG A 31 -8.33 -14.00 2.56
CA ARG A 31 -8.10 -12.56 2.76
C ARG A 31 -9.39 -11.87 3.15
N GLU A 32 -9.30 -10.89 4.04
CA GLU A 32 -10.40 -9.94 4.24
C GLU A 32 -10.58 -9.12 2.96
N ARG A 33 -11.82 -8.99 2.55
CA ARG A 33 -12.19 -8.08 1.47
C ARG A 33 -12.49 -6.72 2.06
N ILE A 34 -11.60 -5.76 1.83
CA ILE A 34 -11.83 -4.40 2.30
C ILE A 34 -12.81 -3.70 1.36
N ASP A 35 -14.05 -3.65 1.79
CA ASP A 35 -15.17 -2.94 1.16
C ASP A 35 -15.91 -2.08 2.21
N GLU A 36 -17.04 -1.49 1.84
CA GLU A 36 -17.85 -0.66 2.74
C GLU A 36 -18.40 -1.43 3.94
N LEU A 37 -18.63 -2.74 3.79
CA LEU A 37 -19.15 -3.58 4.88
C LEU A 37 -18.05 -3.84 5.92
N GLU A 38 -16.86 -4.16 5.44
CA GLU A 38 -15.72 -4.42 6.34
C GLU A 38 -15.26 -3.15 7.05
N LEU A 39 -15.13 -2.02 6.33
CA LEU A 39 -14.80 -0.75 6.95
C LEU A 39 -15.86 -0.32 7.99
N ALA A 40 -17.15 -0.54 7.68
CA ALA A 40 -18.24 -0.27 8.60
C ALA A 40 -18.16 -1.14 9.87
N ARG A 41 -17.85 -2.43 9.71
CA ARG A 41 -17.66 -3.38 10.83
C ARG A 41 -16.47 -2.97 11.70
N LEU A 42 -15.33 -2.67 11.09
CA LEU A 42 -14.10 -2.28 11.79
C LEU A 42 -14.28 -1.02 12.64
N HIS A 43 -15.08 -0.08 12.16
CA HIS A 43 -15.22 1.24 12.80
C HIS A 43 -16.57 1.46 13.49
N GLY A 44 -17.46 0.45 13.53
CA GLY A 44 -18.76 0.55 14.21
C GLY A 44 -19.67 1.63 13.62
N VAL A 45 -19.71 1.76 12.28
CA VAL A 45 -20.51 2.77 11.57
C VAL A 45 -21.42 2.12 10.51
N PRO A 46 -22.52 2.75 10.10
CA PRO A 46 -23.34 2.23 9.01
C PRO A 46 -22.60 2.21 7.66
N PRO A 47 -22.69 1.13 6.85
CA PRO A 47 -22.00 1.04 5.54
C PRO A 47 -22.33 2.19 4.59
N ARG A 48 -23.58 2.71 4.62
CA ARG A 48 -23.99 3.88 3.81
C ARG A 48 -23.23 5.18 4.16
N ARG A 49 -22.44 5.20 5.24
CA ARG A 49 -21.59 6.31 5.65
C ARG A 49 -20.12 6.13 5.23
N ILE A 50 -19.85 5.18 4.37
CA ILE A 50 -18.53 4.93 3.80
C ILE A 50 -18.59 5.22 2.30
N THR A 51 -17.66 6.05 1.81
CA THR A 51 -17.38 6.18 0.38
C THR A 51 -15.98 5.64 0.10
N ILE A 52 -15.88 4.81 -0.94
CA ILE A 52 -14.62 4.24 -1.44
C ILE A 52 -14.48 4.63 -2.91
N LEU A 53 -13.35 5.20 -3.26
CA LEU A 53 -12.92 5.44 -4.62
C LEU A 53 -11.73 4.54 -4.96
N GLU A 54 -11.55 4.23 -6.25
CA GLU A 54 -10.44 3.40 -6.70
C GLU A 54 -9.77 3.98 -7.97
N ASP A 55 -8.54 3.60 -8.19
CA ASP A 55 -7.69 3.87 -9.34
C ASP A 55 -7.74 5.34 -9.83
N ARG A 56 -8.52 5.63 -10.86
CA ARG A 56 -8.62 6.96 -11.46
C ARG A 56 -9.69 7.85 -10.82
N SER A 57 -9.98 7.65 -9.55
CA SER A 57 -11.07 8.30 -8.79
C SER A 57 -12.44 7.80 -9.22
N GLU A 58 -12.55 6.56 -9.62
CA GLU A 58 -13.80 5.90 -9.93
C GLU A 58 -14.53 5.50 -8.66
N LEU A 59 -15.85 5.59 -8.68
CA LEU A 59 -16.66 5.22 -7.52
C LEU A 59 -16.75 3.69 -7.39
N TYR A 60 -16.10 3.17 -6.36
CA TYR A 60 -16.28 1.77 -5.98
C TYR A 60 -17.57 1.57 -5.15
N ARG A 61 -17.77 2.44 -4.13
CA ARG A 61 -18.96 2.45 -3.26
C ARG A 61 -19.22 3.84 -2.69
N GLY A 62 -20.48 4.16 -2.39
CA GLY A 62 -20.86 5.37 -1.67
C GLY A 62 -21.47 6.46 -2.55
N ASP A 63 -21.19 7.72 -2.27
CA ASP A 63 -21.78 8.88 -2.93
C ASP A 63 -20.91 9.41 -4.08
N SER A 64 -21.49 9.52 -5.28
CA SER A 64 -20.80 10.10 -6.44
C SER A 64 -20.37 11.57 -6.27
N ALA A 65 -20.98 12.30 -5.33
CA ALA A 65 -20.53 13.65 -4.98
C ALA A 65 -19.11 13.67 -4.43
N ASP A 66 -18.65 12.58 -3.83
CA ASP A 66 -17.30 12.47 -3.30
C ASP A 66 -16.23 12.35 -4.40
N ILE A 67 -16.58 11.88 -5.61
CA ILE A 67 -15.69 11.97 -6.79
C ILE A 67 -15.34 13.44 -7.05
N ARG A 68 -16.37 14.31 -7.11
CA ARG A 68 -16.15 15.74 -7.36
C ARG A 68 -15.38 16.42 -6.23
N ARG A 69 -15.62 15.99 -4.97
CA ARG A 69 -14.90 16.48 -3.79
C ARG A 69 -13.42 16.12 -3.86
N PHE A 70 -13.11 14.87 -4.12
CA PHE A 70 -11.72 14.40 -4.25
C PHE A 70 -11.02 15.06 -5.44
N ASN A 71 -11.67 15.14 -6.60
CA ASN A 71 -11.10 15.79 -7.78
C ASN A 71 -10.85 17.29 -7.58
N ARG A 72 -11.69 17.99 -6.80
CA ARG A 72 -11.41 19.39 -6.42
C ARG A 72 -10.20 19.50 -5.50
N LEU A 73 -10.07 18.62 -4.51
CA LEU A 73 -8.89 18.55 -3.64
C LEU A 73 -7.63 18.35 -4.48
N MET A 74 -7.64 17.34 -5.34
CA MET A 74 -6.54 17.04 -6.28
C MET A 74 -6.17 18.26 -7.13
N GLY A 75 -7.14 18.82 -7.86
CA GLY A 75 -6.87 19.94 -8.79
C GLY A 75 -6.40 21.22 -8.09
N ARG A 76 -6.76 21.45 -6.83
CA ARG A 76 -6.21 22.54 -6.03
C ARG A 76 -4.80 22.25 -5.58
N THR A 77 -4.53 21.02 -5.12
CA THR A 77 -3.18 20.60 -4.71
C THR A 77 -2.20 20.62 -5.90
N GLU A 78 -2.65 20.23 -7.09
CA GLU A 78 -1.83 20.30 -8.31
C GLU A 78 -1.42 21.74 -8.69
N ARG A 79 -2.22 22.75 -8.31
CA ARG A 79 -1.89 24.17 -8.54
C ARG A 79 -1.13 24.83 -7.39
N TRP A 80 -1.00 24.14 -6.26
CA TRP A 80 -0.24 24.62 -5.11
C TRP A 80 1.25 24.62 -5.41
N ASP A 81 1.93 25.71 -5.05
CA ASP A 81 3.38 25.87 -5.21
C ASP A 81 4.21 25.15 -4.13
N GLY A 82 3.54 24.65 -3.09
CA GLY A 82 4.17 23.96 -1.97
C GLY A 82 4.54 24.90 -0.80
N LEU A 83 4.25 26.20 -0.89
CA LEU A 83 4.72 27.19 0.08
C LEU A 83 3.60 27.81 0.93
N ASP A 84 2.37 27.88 0.41
CA ASP A 84 1.23 28.43 1.16
C ASP A 84 0.82 27.53 2.32
N PRO A 85 1.04 27.93 3.59
CA PRO A 85 0.68 27.13 4.76
C PRO A 85 -0.86 26.98 4.93
N ALA A 86 -1.64 27.98 4.53
CA ALA A 86 -3.09 27.89 4.62
C ALA A 86 -3.68 26.80 3.71
N TRP A 87 -3.00 26.55 2.59
CA TRP A 87 -3.37 25.40 1.77
C TRP A 87 -2.95 24.07 2.41
N LEU A 88 -1.81 24.00 3.09
CA LEU A 88 -1.40 22.80 3.83
C LEU A 88 -2.43 22.45 4.91
N ASP A 89 -2.88 23.41 5.71
CA ASP A 89 -3.94 23.20 6.69
C ASP A 89 -5.24 22.70 6.04
N THR A 90 -5.60 23.27 4.89
CA THR A 90 -6.79 22.86 4.13
C THR A 90 -6.65 21.43 3.59
N LEU A 91 -5.46 21.04 3.14
CA LEU A 91 -5.16 19.69 2.67
C LEU A 91 -5.26 18.67 3.81
N GLU A 92 -4.66 18.99 4.97
CA GLU A 92 -4.66 18.12 6.15
C GLU A 92 -6.07 17.97 6.77
N ALA A 93 -6.93 18.98 6.61
CA ALA A 93 -8.33 18.88 7.02
C ALA A 93 -9.16 17.91 6.15
N GLN A 94 -8.70 17.57 4.94
CA GLN A 94 -9.43 16.73 3.99
C GLN A 94 -8.74 15.40 3.68
N LEU A 95 -7.44 15.31 3.88
CA LEU A 95 -6.62 14.13 3.62
C LEU A 95 -5.80 13.79 4.87
N ASP A 96 -5.75 12.54 5.23
CA ASP A 96 -4.76 12.04 6.18
C ASP A 96 -3.38 12.04 5.51
N VAL A 97 -2.73 13.20 5.56
CA VAL A 97 -1.44 13.43 4.89
C VAL A 97 -0.36 12.49 5.40
N SER A 98 -0.28 12.28 6.73
CA SER A 98 0.73 11.38 7.32
C SER A 98 0.50 9.93 6.89
N GLY A 99 -0.76 9.47 6.91
CA GLY A 99 -1.13 8.14 6.42
C GLY A 99 -0.84 7.98 4.92
N PHE A 100 -1.13 9.00 4.12
CA PHE A 100 -0.85 9.00 2.69
C PHE A 100 0.66 8.92 2.38
N LEU A 101 1.49 9.74 3.04
CA LEU A 101 2.94 9.72 2.83
C LEU A 101 3.56 8.37 3.25
N THR A 102 3.09 7.80 4.35
CA THR A 102 3.51 6.47 4.81
C THR A 102 3.08 5.38 3.82
N TYR A 103 1.84 5.46 3.29
CA TYR A 103 1.36 4.55 2.24
C TYR A 103 2.23 4.61 0.98
N MET A 104 2.53 5.82 0.48
CA MET A 104 3.39 6.02 -0.69
C MET A 104 4.80 5.43 -0.47
N ALA A 105 5.40 5.72 0.68
CA ALA A 105 6.71 5.18 1.03
C ALA A 105 6.70 3.64 1.13
N SER A 106 5.65 3.07 1.73
CA SER A 106 5.50 1.61 1.84
C SER A 106 5.42 0.93 0.48
N GLN A 107 4.57 1.43 -0.44
CA GLN A 107 4.43 0.90 -1.79
C GLN A 107 5.75 0.95 -2.58
N MET A 108 6.49 2.07 -2.45
CA MET A 108 7.79 2.25 -3.10
C MET A 108 8.87 1.31 -2.53
N ILE A 109 8.91 1.14 -1.19
CA ILE A 109 9.88 0.25 -0.54
C ILE A 109 9.59 -1.21 -0.88
N LEU A 110 8.31 -1.61 -0.86
CA LEU A 110 7.88 -2.97 -1.22
C LEU A 110 8.05 -3.30 -2.70
N GLY A 111 8.27 -2.31 -3.55
CA GLY A 111 8.52 -2.51 -4.97
C GLY A 111 7.32 -3.00 -5.75
N ASN A 112 6.12 -2.54 -5.40
CA ASN A 112 4.89 -2.92 -6.09
C ASN A 112 4.84 -2.29 -7.49
N MET A 113 4.96 -3.10 -8.53
CA MET A 113 5.12 -2.64 -9.92
C MET A 113 3.79 -2.35 -10.63
N ASP A 114 2.67 -2.92 -10.21
CA ASP A 114 1.34 -2.58 -10.73
C ASP A 114 0.87 -1.22 -10.21
N TRP A 115 1.30 -0.91 -9.04
CA TRP A 115 1.02 0.37 -8.42
C TRP A 115 1.99 1.44 -8.99
N PRO A 116 1.57 2.68 -9.22
CA PRO A 116 0.28 3.27 -8.84
C PRO A 116 -0.77 3.30 -9.98
N LYS A 117 -0.57 2.56 -11.05
CA LYS A 117 -1.48 2.56 -12.21
C LYS A 117 -2.77 1.81 -11.92
N GLN A 118 -2.71 0.82 -11.06
CA GLN A 118 -3.80 -0.04 -10.61
C GLN A 118 -3.71 -0.27 -9.10
N ASN A 119 -4.72 -0.90 -8.53
CA ASN A 119 -4.73 -1.33 -7.12
C ASN A 119 -4.65 -0.19 -6.11
N VAL A 120 -5.12 1.00 -6.48
CA VAL A 120 -5.20 2.16 -5.60
C VAL A 120 -6.63 2.29 -5.09
N LYS A 121 -6.84 2.16 -3.78
CA LYS A 121 -8.13 2.42 -3.13
C LYS A 121 -7.95 3.43 -2.01
N TYR A 122 -8.98 4.27 -1.85
CA TYR A 122 -9.03 5.24 -0.76
C TYR A 122 -10.47 5.49 -0.36
N TRP A 123 -10.68 5.77 0.91
CA TRP A 123 -11.98 5.85 1.49
C TRP A 123 -12.10 7.03 2.46
N ARG A 124 -13.33 7.37 2.78
CA ARG A 124 -13.64 8.32 3.84
C ARG A 124 -14.95 7.97 4.54
N TYR A 125 -15.08 8.39 5.78
CA TYR A 125 -16.33 8.45 6.50
C TYR A 125 -17.12 9.68 6.06
N THR A 126 -18.43 9.52 5.78
CA THR A 126 -19.32 10.57 5.27
C THR A 126 -20.44 10.93 6.25
N GLY A 127 -20.44 10.36 7.45
CA GLY A 127 -21.32 10.75 8.55
C GLY A 127 -20.86 12.03 9.24
N PRO A 128 -21.54 12.44 10.30
CA PRO A 128 -21.06 13.55 11.14
C PRO A 128 -19.61 13.27 11.57
N PRO A 129 -18.66 14.16 11.28
CA PRO A 129 -17.26 13.91 11.58
C PRO A 129 -17.05 13.77 13.09
N ARG A 130 -16.22 12.82 13.47
CA ARG A 130 -15.80 12.60 14.85
C ARG A 130 -14.36 13.09 15.03
N PRO A 131 -13.97 13.55 16.23
CA PRO A 131 -12.59 14.01 16.45
C PRO A 131 -11.57 12.88 16.23
N GLU A 132 -11.97 11.62 16.49
CA GLU A 132 -11.09 10.47 16.43
C GLU A 132 -10.95 9.94 15.01
N ALA A 133 -9.69 9.72 14.58
CA ALA A 133 -9.40 8.97 13.36
C ALA A 133 -9.91 7.51 13.48
N PRO A 134 -10.38 6.94 12.39
CA PRO A 134 -10.47 7.46 11.03
C PRO A 134 -11.84 8.07 10.68
N LEU A 135 -12.68 8.40 11.66
CA LEU A 135 -14.05 8.88 11.46
C LEU A 135 -14.18 10.42 11.37
N ASP A 136 -13.07 11.11 11.17
CA ASP A 136 -12.95 12.55 11.04
C ASP A 136 -13.32 13.11 9.65
N GLY A 137 -13.71 12.22 8.71
CA GLY A 137 -14.13 12.59 7.36
C GLY A 137 -12.99 12.84 6.36
N ARG A 138 -11.74 12.64 6.75
CA ARG A 138 -10.56 12.73 5.87
C ARG A 138 -10.43 11.51 4.96
N TRP A 139 -9.87 11.71 3.78
CA TRP A 139 -9.51 10.60 2.89
C TRP A 139 -8.34 9.79 3.44
N ARG A 140 -8.43 8.46 3.35
CA ARG A 140 -7.42 7.50 3.77
C ARG A 140 -7.21 6.43 2.72
N PHE A 141 -5.98 5.95 2.62
CA PHE A 141 -5.63 4.94 1.62
C PHE A 141 -5.78 3.52 2.19
N ILE A 142 -6.04 2.60 1.28
CA ILE A 142 -6.12 1.16 1.53
C ILE A 142 -4.99 0.51 0.75
N MET A 143 -4.13 -0.25 1.41
CA MET A 143 -3.14 -1.08 0.73
C MET A 143 -3.84 -2.32 0.18
N GLY A 144 -3.92 -2.37 -1.13
CA GLY A 144 -4.52 -3.47 -1.87
C GLY A 144 -3.50 -4.53 -2.28
N ASP A 145 -3.69 -5.06 -3.49
CA ASP A 145 -2.87 -6.11 -4.06
C ASP A 145 -1.40 -5.70 -4.22
N SER A 146 -0.49 -6.52 -3.73
CA SER A 146 0.95 -6.29 -3.76
C SER A 146 1.72 -7.52 -4.27
N ASP A 147 1.05 -8.39 -5.03
CA ASP A 147 1.62 -9.64 -5.54
C ASP A 147 2.76 -9.42 -6.54
N LEU A 148 2.80 -8.26 -7.21
CA LEU A 148 3.89 -7.84 -8.10
C LEU A 148 4.98 -7.01 -7.37
N GLY A 149 4.98 -7.04 -6.05
CA GLY A 149 6.01 -6.45 -5.20
C GLY A 149 7.07 -7.45 -4.76
N PHE A 150 7.94 -6.98 -3.87
CA PHE A 150 8.92 -7.78 -3.12
C PHE A 150 9.85 -8.62 -4.00
N GLY A 151 10.28 -8.07 -5.12
CA GLY A 151 11.21 -8.72 -6.05
C GLY A 151 10.56 -9.50 -7.18
N ALA A 152 9.23 -9.59 -7.25
CA ALA A 152 8.53 -10.36 -8.29
C ALA A 152 8.83 -9.85 -9.70
N ASN A 153 8.81 -8.53 -9.92
CA ASN A 153 9.00 -7.92 -11.25
C ASN A 153 10.08 -6.83 -11.30
N ALA A 154 10.71 -6.50 -10.18
CA ALA A 154 11.75 -5.49 -10.12
C ALA A 154 12.82 -5.87 -9.09
N GLY A 155 14.08 -5.63 -9.43
CA GLY A 155 15.19 -5.85 -8.52
C GLY A 155 15.20 -4.89 -7.33
N PRO A 156 16.02 -5.18 -6.31
CA PRO A 156 16.09 -4.35 -5.10
C PRO A 156 16.61 -2.94 -5.35
N ASP A 157 17.24 -2.67 -6.49
CA ASP A 157 17.81 -1.40 -6.93
C ASP A 157 16.83 -0.54 -7.75
N ALA A 158 15.67 -1.07 -8.14
CA ALA A 158 14.69 -0.36 -8.94
C ALA A 158 14.32 1.00 -8.35
N ASP A 159 14.29 2.03 -9.21
CA ASP A 159 13.87 3.40 -8.84
C ASP A 159 12.36 3.57 -8.98
N LEU A 160 11.66 3.36 -7.87
CA LEU A 160 10.20 3.50 -7.83
C LEU A 160 9.72 4.95 -7.82
N PHE A 161 10.58 5.92 -7.54
CA PHE A 161 10.25 7.33 -7.76
C PHE A 161 10.03 7.62 -9.23
N ALA A 162 10.83 7.00 -10.11
CA ALA A 162 10.60 7.07 -11.55
C ALA A 162 9.23 6.52 -11.92
N THR A 163 8.87 5.35 -11.41
CA THR A 163 7.55 4.72 -11.65
C THR A 163 6.40 5.65 -11.27
N VAL A 164 6.47 6.29 -10.09
CA VAL A 164 5.44 7.24 -9.62
C VAL A 164 5.42 8.49 -10.50
N ARG A 165 6.59 9.03 -10.83
CA ARG A 165 6.70 10.24 -11.65
C ARG A 165 6.10 10.06 -13.04
N ASP A 166 6.30 8.88 -13.64
CA ASP A 166 5.93 8.62 -15.03
C ASP A 166 4.52 8.02 -15.17
N ALA A 167 3.85 7.70 -14.06
CA ALA A 167 2.54 7.04 -14.09
C ALA A 167 1.40 7.94 -14.58
N GLY A 168 1.42 9.25 -14.29
CA GLY A 168 0.42 10.22 -14.72
C GLY A 168 -0.99 10.01 -14.14
N VAL A 169 -1.16 9.12 -13.17
CA VAL A 169 -2.44 8.81 -12.52
C VAL A 169 -2.74 9.76 -11.34
N PRO A 170 -3.98 9.83 -10.85
CA PRO A 170 -4.37 10.77 -9.80
C PRO A 170 -3.49 10.72 -8.55
N VAL A 171 -3.22 9.55 -8.01
CA VAL A 171 -2.40 9.40 -6.79
C VAL A 171 -0.96 9.88 -7.00
N SER A 172 -0.38 9.63 -8.19
CA SER A 172 0.97 10.13 -8.54
C SER A 172 1.00 11.64 -8.62
N ARG A 173 0.01 12.25 -9.30
CA ARG A 173 -0.08 13.72 -9.40
C ARG A 173 -0.26 14.38 -8.04
N LEU A 174 -1.11 13.80 -7.18
CA LEU A 174 -1.27 14.26 -5.80
C LEU A 174 0.07 14.23 -5.05
N PHE A 175 0.74 13.09 -5.07
CA PHE A 175 2.04 12.94 -4.41
C PHE A 175 3.08 13.92 -4.94
N LEU A 176 3.23 14.03 -6.26
CA LEU A 176 4.21 14.94 -6.88
C LEU A 176 3.93 16.41 -6.56
N ALA A 177 2.65 16.80 -6.51
CA ALA A 177 2.26 18.14 -6.10
C ALA A 177 2.62 18.42 -4.63
N MET A 178 2.36 17.47 -3.74
CA MET A 178 2.74 17.57 -2.32
C MET A 178 4.27 17.63 -2.14
N MET A 179 5.03 16.97 -3.00
CA MET A 179 6.50 16.99 -2.95
C MET A 179 7.12 18.34 -3.37
N ARG A 180 6.32 19.32 -3.80
CA ARG A 180 6.78 20.72 -3.96
C ARG A 180 7.03 21.36 -2.60
N SER A 181 6.26 20.99 -1.56
CA SER A 181 6.47 21.48 -0.20
C SER A 181 7.74 20.88 0.42
N PRO A 182 8.68 21.72 0.90
CA PRO A 182 9.86 21.25 1.64
C PRO A 182 9.48 20.47 2.90
N GLU A 183 8.42 20.91 3.60
CA GLU A 183 7.92 20.25 4.80
C GLU A 183 7.40 18.85 4.48
N LEU A 184 6.53 18.71 3.46
CA LEU A 184 5.97 17.41 3.10
C LEU A 184 7.02 16.46 2.54
N ARG A 185 8.03 16.97 1.81
CA ARG A 185 9.20 16.16 1.43
C ARG A 185 9.93 15.60 2.64
N LYS A 186 10.20 16.45 3.63
CA LYS A 186 10.86 16.00 4.86
C LYS A 186 10.03 14.93 5.55
N ARG A 187 8.73 15.17 5.75
CA ARG A 187 7.81 14.19 6.37
C ARG A 187 7.77 12.86 5.61
N PHE A 188 7.78 12.91 4.27
CA PHE A 188 7.82 11.70 3.44
C PHE A 188 9.13 10.92 3.62
N VAL A 189 10.27 11.60 3.61
CA VAL A 189 11.58 10.97 3.81
C VAL A 189 11.68 10.38 5.21
N ASP A 190 11.26 11.12 6.24
CA ASP A 190 11.24 10.65 7.62
C ASP A 190 10.35 9.40 7.77
N ALA A 191 9.16 9.40 7.16
CA ALA A 191 8.28 8.23 7.14
C ALA A 191 8.95 7.02 6.47
N GLY A 192 9.57 7.22 5.30
CA GLY A 192 10.29 6.16 4.59
C GLY A 192 11.48 5.60 5.37
N LEU A 193 12.27 6.46 6.01
CA LEU A 193 13.39 6.03 6.86
C LEU A 193 12.88 5.28 8.09
N GLY A 194 11.81 5.78 8.73
CA GLY A 194 11.19 5.09 9.87
C GLY A 194 10.64 3.71 9.51
N LEU A 195 10.09 3.54 8.31
CA LEU A 195 9.69 2.21 7.80
C LEU A 195 10.89 1.27 7.67
N LEU A 196 12.01 1.76 7.13
CA LEU A 196 13.24 0.96 6.94
C LEU A 196 13.98 0.64 8.25
N ASP A 197 13.76 1.43 9.30
CA ASP A 197 14.29 1.18 10.65
C ASP A 197 13.35 0.32 11.51
N GLY A 198 12.12 0.10 11.05
CA GLY A 198 11.08 -0.58 11.79
C GLY A 198 10.40 -1.71 11.00
N PRO A 199 9.13 -1.54 10.59
CA PRO A 199 8.31 -2.62 10.03
C PRO A 199 8.82 -3.18 8.69
N LEU A 200 9.59 -2.41 7.92
CA LEU A 200 10.20 -2.83 6.66
C LEU A 200 11.73 -2.94 6.74
N SER A 201 12.27 -3.13 7.94
CA SER A 201 13.70 -3.44 8.10
C SER A 201 14.03 -4.80 7.49
N PRO A 202 15.27 -5.02 7.02
CA PRO A 202 15.69 -6.32 6.47
C PRO A 202 15.39 -7.48 7.42
N GLU A 203 15.68 -7.31 8.71
CA GLU A 203 15.47 -8.32 9.74
C GLU A 203 13.99 -8.68 9.89
N ARG A 204 13.11 -7.67 9.92
CA ARG A 204 11.66 -7.87 10.02
C ARG A 204 11.10 -8.51 8.76
N CYS A 205 11.53 -8.05 7.59
CA CYS A 205 11.14 -8.62 6.30
C CYS A 205 11.55 -10.10 6.21
N MET A 206 12.77 -10.43 6.58
CA MET A 206 13.27 -11.81 6.60
C MET A 206 12.47 -12.68 7.57
N ALA A 207 12.24 -12.22 8.80
CA ALA A 207 11.50 -12.98 9.80
C ALA A 207 10.06 -13.29 9.35
N VAL A 208 9.36 -12.32 8.74
CA VAL A 208 8.01 -12.51 8.20
C VAL A 208 8.02 -13.49 7.02
N LEU A 209 8.97 -13.33 6.08
CA LEU A 209 9.09 -14.18 4.91
C LEU A 209 9.39 -15.63 5.31
N ASP A 210 10.37 -15.85 6.20
CA ASP A 210 10.76 -17.19 6.65
C ASP A 210 9.63 -17.86 7.42
N GLY A 211 8.90 -17.11 8.25
CA GLY A 211 7.72 -17.62 8.94
C GLY A 211 6.61 -18.06 7.97
N MET A 212 6.36 -17.28 6.91
CA MET A 212 5.38 -17.64 5.87
C MET A 212 5.86 -18.85 5.05
N ALA A 213 7.12 -18.87 4.65
CA ALA A 213 7.71 -20.01 3.92
C ALA A 213 7.63 -21.30 4.75
N ALA A 214 7.97 -21.25 6.04
CA ALA A 214 7.90 -22.41 6.94
C ALA A 214 6.45 -22.94 7.08
N GLN A 215 5.45 -22.06 7.10
CA GLN A 215 4.03 -22.48 7.14
C GLN A 215 3.59 -23.19 5.85
N MET A 216 4.13 -22.80 4.69
CA MET A 216 3.75 -23.38 3.40
C MET A 216 4.56 -24.62 3.03
N ALA A 217 5.81 -24.72 3.49
CA ALA A 217 6.76 -25.74 3.10
C ALA A 217 6.23 -27.19 3.19
N PRO A 218 5.47 -27.60 4.24
CA PRO A 218 4.94 -28.96 4.34
C PRO A 218 3.97 -29.35 3.22
N GLU A 219 3.27 -28.37 2.64
CA GLU A 219 2.26 -28.58 1.60
C GLU A 219 2.79 -28.44 0.16
N MET A 220 4.02 -27.93 -0.02
CA MET A 220 4.48 -27.53 -1.35
C MET A 220 4.62 -28.70 -2.33
N ASP A 221 5.05 -29.88 -1.90
CA ASP A 221 5.16 -31.05 -2.77
C ASP A 221 3.78 -31.46 -3.32
N ARG A 222 2.78 -31.47 -2.44
CA ARG A 222 1.40 -31.78 -2.81
C ARG A 222 0.76 -30.69 -3.67
N HIS A 223 1.05 -29.40 -3.34
CA HIS A 223 0.57 -28.25 -4.10
C HIS A 223 1.13 -28.24 -5.53
N THR A 224 2.43 -28.41 -5.69
CA THR A 224 3.09 -28.42 -7.00
C THR A 224 2.68 -29.66 -7.82
N ALA A 225 2.50 -30.82 -7.21
CA ALA A 225 1.95 -32.00 -7.90
C ALA A 225 0.57 -31.74 -8.50
N ARG A 226 -0.28 -30.96 -7.83
CA ARG A 226 -1.62 -30.61 -8.30
C ARG A 226 -1.63 -29.55 -9.39
N TRP A 227 -0.92 -28.43 -9.16
CA TRP A 227 -1.11 -27.23 -9.97
C TRP A 227 0.02 -26.95 -10.94
N ARG A 228 1.21 -27.53 -10.74
CA ARG A 228 2.42 -27.23 -11.52
C ARG A 228 2.77 -25.71 -11.53
N LYS A 229 2.37 -25.01 -10.46
CA LYS A 229 2.63 -23.56 -10.26
C LYS A 229 2.85 -23.30 -8.76
N PRO A 230 4.13 -23.13 -8.35
CA PRO A 230 5.38 -23.33 -9.14
C PRO A 230 5.47 -24.76 -9.70
N ALA A 231 6.33 -24.97 -10.70
CA ALA A 231 6.41 -26.25 -11.40
C ALA A 231 6.77 -27.41 -10.45
N ASP A 232 7.65 -27.14 -9.52
CA ASP A 232 8.12 -28.08 -8.51
C ASP A 232 8.57 -27.33 -7.24
N ARG A 233 8.92 -28.09 -6.20
CA ARG A 233 9.44 -27.56 -4.95
C ARG A 233 10.73 -26.74 -5.14
N ALA A 234 11.62 -27.15 -6.00
CA ALA A 234 12.88 -26.46 -6.23
C ALA A 234 12.66 -25.07 -6.85
N GLN A 235 11.66 -24.93 -7.74
CA GLN A 235 11.27 -23.62 -8.23
C GLN A 235 10.71 -22.75 -7.10
N TRP A 236 9.82 -23.26 -6.25
CA TRP A 236 9.31 -22.52 -5.10
C TRP A 236 10.42 -22.03 -4.17
N GLU A 237 11.41 -22.87 -3.88
CA GLU A 237 12.55 -22.50 -3.04
C GLU A 237 13.41 -21.39 -3.68
N ARG A 238 13.58 -21.43 -5.00
CA ARG A 238 14.26 -20.34 -5.75
C ARG A 238 13.49 -19.02 -5.65
N GLU A 239 12.16 -19.04 -5.80
CA GLU A 239 11.33 -17.84 -5.68
C GLU A 239 11.38 -17.27 -4.24
N VAL A 240 11.35 -18.12 -3.23
CA VAL A 240 11.55 -17.68 -1.83
C VAL A 240 12.92 -17.05 -1.63
N GLN A 241 13.97 -17.62 -2.27
CA GLN A 241 15.32 -17.04 -2.19
C GLN A 241 15.41 -15.67 -2.88
N LEU A 242 14.76 -15.47 -4.02
CA LEU A 242 14.67 -14.14 -4.65
C LEU A 242 14.02 -13.11 -3.73
N MET A 243 12.96 -13.47 -3.02
CA MET A 243 12.33 -12.61 -2.02
C MET A 243 13.27 -12.29 -0.84
N ARG A 244 14.08 -13.25 -0.39
CA ARG A 244 15.09 -13.03 0.65
C ARG A 244 16.17 -12.05 0.18
N ASP A 245 16.67 -12.22 -1.02
CA ASP A 245 17.68 -11.33 -1.61
C ASP A 245 17.13 -9.90 -1.74
N TYR A 246 15.87 -9.78 -2.14
CA TYR A 246 15.17 -8.48 -2.14
C TYR A 246 15.10 -7.88 -0.73
N ALA A 247 14.64 -8.64 0.27
CA ALA A 247 14.50 -8.18 1.65
C ALA A 247 15.83 -7.65 2.21
N GLN A 248 16.93 -8.37 1.95
CA GLN A 248 18.26 -7.99 2.44
C GLN A 248 18.82 -6.73 1.76
N ARG A 249 18.59 -6.58 0.46
CA ARG A 249 19.25 -5.55 -0.34
C ARG A 249 18.43 -4.29 -0.53
N ARG A 250 17.09 -4.38 -0.47
CA ARG A 250 16.19 -3.26 -0.78
C ARG A 250 16.41 -2.05 0.12
N ALA A 251 16.64 -2.26 1.41
CA ALA A 251 16.78 -1.17 2.38
C ALA A 251 17.93 -0.21 2.04
N VAL A 252 19.07 -0.73 1.57
CA VAL A 252 20.23 0.10 1.16
C VAL A 252 19.87 1.00 -0.02
N HIS A 253 19.22 0.43 -1.04
CA HIS A 253 18.82 1.19 -2.22
C HIS A 253 17.72 2.19 -1.91
N ALA A 254 16.70 1.79 -1.13
CA ALA A 254 15.62 2.66 -0.73
C ALA A 254 16.12 3.86 0.10
N ARG A 255 17.03 3.67 1.07
CA ARG A 255 17.65 4.77 1.82
C ARG A 255 18.37 5.75 0.89
N ARG A 256 19.16 5.24 -0.03
CA ARG A 256 19.87 6.09 -1.00
C ARG A 256 18.88 6.90 -1.85
N GLN A 257 17.81 6.28 -2.31
CA GLN A 257 16.78 6.94 -3.12
C GLN A 257 16.03 8.00 -2.30
N LEU A 258 15.63 7.71 -1.06
CA LEU A 258 14.99 8.65 -0.15
C LEU A 258 15.90 9.85 0.15
N ASN A 259 17.15 9.61 0.50
CA ASN A 259 18.12 10.68 0.77
C ASN A 259 18.39 11.55 -0.46
N ALA A 260 18.49 10.95 -1.65
CA ALA A 260 18.64 11.70 -2.90
C ALA A 260 17.42 12.57 -3.20
N TYR A 261 16.24 12.22 -2.73
CA TYR A 261 15.00 12.98 -2.94
C TYR A 261 14.97 14.30 -2.16
N THR A 262 15.67 14.38 -1.02
CA THR A 262 15.79 15.63 -0.23
C THR A 262 16.59 16.72 -0.94
N TRP A 263 17.49 16.36 -1.86
CA TRP A 263 18.43 17.28 -2.54
C TRP A 263 17.99 17.72 -3.93
N ARG A 264 16.92 17.16 -4.49
CA ARG A 264 16.40 17.60 -5.79
C ARG A 264 15.49 18.81 -5.60
N ARG A 265 16.05 20.00 -5.88
CA ARG A 265 15.33 21.25 -6.04
C ARG A 265 14.58 21.28 -7.39
#